data_53f576847e339090c37e8497adf56829
#
_entry.id   53f576847e339090c37e8497adf56829
#
_cell.length_a   1.000
_cell.length_b   1.000
_cell.length_c   1.000
_cell.angle_alpha   90.00
_cell.angle_beta   90.00
_cell.angle_gamma   90.00
#
_symmetry.space_group_name_H-M   'P 1'
#
loop_
_entity.id
_entity.type
_entity.pdbx_description
1 polymer ?
#
loop_
_entity_poly.entity_id
_entity_poly.type
_entity_poly.pdbx_seq_one_letter_code
_entity_poly.pdbx_strand_id
1 'polypeptide(L)'
;MSTHNVANSIENITGQRKCKWLVMGWEGRASYGIWVGNPIGWILRNVNSSFALYKDNGIRRFEKVVLALRPGRKNSAFVDVADNICCFYGAKLSLLNIVPEGIKNDKKTKLKNDSNLLIENTKSQSELVVVESDDALQTITDISANFDLLILGTPEKDNWLSVLFSGGKDKFVQNSVCSVLRLTIK
;
A
#
# COMPACT_ATOMS: atom_id res chain seq x y z
N MET A 1 28.49 18.75 -0.16
CA MET A 1 27.58 18.39 0.96
C MET A 1 27.51 16.88 1.01
N SER A 2 27.95 16.26 2.11
CA SER A 2 28.05 14.81 2.21
C SER A 2 26.65 14.18 2.35
N THR A 3 26.45 13.06 1.68
CA THR A 3 25.22 12.26 1.62
C THR A 3 24.78 11.66 2.97
N HIS A 4 25.47 11.90 4.06
CA HIS A 4 25.12 11.44 5.40
C HIS A 4 23.90 12.15 6.02
N ASN A 5 23.31 13.12 5.35
CA ASN A 5 22.32 14.01 5.97
C ASN A 5 20.93 14.00 5.33
N VAL A 6 20.65 13.13 4.34
CA VAL A 6 19.35 13.11 3.66
C VAL A 6 18.24 12.71 4.62
N ALA A 7 18.45 11.67 5.42
CA ALA A 7 17.46 11.20 6.39
C ALA A 7 17.19 12.24 7.47
N ASN A 8 18.22 12.86 8.04
CA ASN A 8 18.08 13.93 9.03
C ASN A 8 17.43 15.18 8.42
N SER A 9 17.73 15.51 7.15
CA SER A 9 17.09 16.63 6.45
C SER A 9 15.60 16.38 6.25
N ILE A 10 15.20 15.16 5.89
CA ILE A 10 13.79 14.77 5.75
C ILE A 10 13.08 14.86 7.10
N GLU A 11 13.68 14.34 8.18
CA GLU A 11 13.12 14.42 9.53
C GLU A 11 12.89 15.89 9.94
N ASN A 12 13.90 16.72 9.78
CA ASN A 12 13.81 18.15 10.11
C ASN A 12 12.72 18.87 9.31
N ILE A 13 12.66 18.64 7.99
CA ILE A 13 11.65 19.28 7.12
C ILE A 13 10.25 18.79 7.48
N THR A 14 10.07 17.49 7.67
CA THR A 14 8.75 16.93 8.01
C THR A 14 8.27 17.37 9.38
N GLY A 15 9.17 17.46 10.36
CA GLY A 15 8.89 17.93 11.70
C GLY A 15 8.55 19.43 11.73
N GLN A 16 9.37 20.27 11.11
CA GLN A 16 9.15 21.72 11.06
C GLN A 16 7.88 22.12 10.32
N ARG A 17 7.58 21.44 9.20
CA ARG A 17 6.41 21.73 8.35
C ARG A 17 5.17 20.95 8.72
N LYS A 18 5.21 20.10 9.75
CA LYS A 18 4.09 19.24 10.17
C LYS A 18 3.49 18.47 8.99
N CYS A 19 4.35 17.91 8.15
CA CYS A 19 3.91 17.16 6.96
C CYS A 19 3.05 15.97 7.38
N LYS A 20 1.85 15.86 6.83
CA LYS A 20 0.97 14.71 7.08
C LYS A 20 1.44 13.47 6.33
N TRP A 21 2.01 13.66 5.14
CA TRP A 21 2.46 12.60 4.25
C TRP A 21 3.87 12.82 3.77
N LEU A 22 4.62 11.74 3.68
CA LEU A 22 5.89 11.66 2.96
C LEU A 22 5.74 10.62 1.83
N VAL A 23 5.92 11.07 0.60
CA VAL A 23 5.84 10.20 -0.58
C VAL A 23 7.24 10.01 -1.15
N MET A 24 7.63 8.76 -1.41
CA MET A 24 8.95 8.43 -1.94
C MET A 24 8.83 7.41 -3.08
N GLY A 25 9.63 7.60 -4.13
CA GLY A 25 9.82 6.58 -5.16
C GLY A 25 10.56 5.35 -4.59
N TRP A 26 10.16 4.16 -5.03
CA TRP A 26 10.74 2.91 -4.55
C TRP A 26 10.57 1.77 -5.54
N GLU A 27 11.64 1.03 -5.80
CA GLU A 27 11.67 -0.07 -6.77
C GLU A 27 11.31 -1.45 -6.18
N GLY A 28 10.78 -1.48 -4.97
CA GLY A 28 10.45 -2.75 -4.30
C GLY A 28 11.68 -3.52 -3.79
N ARG A 29 12.86 -2.90 -3.83
CA ARG A 29 14.11 -3.49 -3.33
C ARG A 29 14.74 -2.58 -2.29
N ALA A 30 15.37 -3.17 -1.28
CA ALA A 30 16.31 -2.42 -0.46
C ALA A 30 17.54 -2.07 -1.33
N SER A 31 17.86 -0.78 -1.42
CA SER A 31 19.10 -0.37 -2.11
C SER A 31 20.28 -0.84 -1.26
N TYR A 32 20.97 -1.87 -1.73
CA TYR A 32 22.22 -2.32 -1.13
C TYR A 32 23.40 -1.48 -1.64
N GLY A 33 23.75 -0.46 -0.88
CA GLY A 33 25.11 0.05 -0.86
C GLY A 33 25.77 -0.50 0.39
N ILE A 34 26.91 -1.14 0.26
CA ILE A 34 27.65 -1.85 1.33
C ILE A 34 28.00 -0.93 2.52
N TRP A 35 27.82 0.40 2.40
CA TRP A 35 28.31 1.40 3.36
C TRP A 35 27.30 2.45 3.81
N VAL A 36 26.06 2.41 3.36
CA VAL A 36 25.07 3.42 3.76
C VAL A 36 23.87 2.70 4.34
N GLY A 37 23.62 2.91 5.62
CA GLY A 37 22.42 2.42 6.31
C GLY A 37 21.17 2.79 5.52
N ASN A 38 20.22 1.87 5.46
CA ASN A 38 18.99 1.97 4.69
C ASN A 38 18.21 3.25 5.11
N PRO A 39 18.23 4.34 4.32
CA PRO A 39 17.63 5.61 4.71
C PRO A 39 16.10 5.50 4.85
N ILE A 40 15.46 4.64 4.04
CA ILE A 40 14.01 4.42 4.10
C ILE A 40 13.61 3.81 5.45
N GLY A 41 14.33 2.79 5.92
CA GLY A 41 14.08 2.16 7.21
C GLY A 41 14.24 3.11 8.37
N TRP A 42 15.26 3.96 8.34
CA TRP A 42 15.48 4.98 9.35
C TRP A 42 14.37 6.05 9.33
N ILE A 43 14.02 6.57 8.15
CA ILE A 43 12.95 7.55 7.95
C ILE A 43 11.62 7.00 8.49
N LEU A 44 11.27 5.77 8.14
CA LEU A 44 10.03 5.13 8.57
C LEU A 44 9.91 4.97 10.09
N ARG A 45 11.05 4.84 10.79
CA ARG A 45 11.08 4.74 12.27
C ARG A 45 11.01 6.10 12.95
N ASN A 46 11.67 7.10 12.39
CA ASN A 46 11.94 8.37 13.08
C ASN A 46 11.01 9.51 12.66
N VAL A 47 10.42 9.43 11.45
CA VAL A 47 9.50 10.47 10.97
C VAL A 47 8.07 10.17 11.42
N ASN A 48 7.42 11.16 12.02
CA ASN A 48 6.05 11.07 12.53
C ASN A 48 5.00 11.50 11.48
N SER A 49 5.17 11.05 10.24
CA SER A 49 4.23 11.28 9.14
C SER A 49 3.75 9.95 8.58
N SER A 50 2.59 9.93 7.96
CA SER A 50 2.18 8.81 7.12
C SER A 50 3.08 8.69 5.89
N PHE A 51 3.28 7.48 5.38
CA PHE A 51 4.19 7.20 4.28
C PHE A 51 3.49 6.59 3.10
N ALA A 52 3.94 6.99 1.91
CA ALA A 52 3.59 6.34 0.67
C ALA A 52 4.88 6.00 -0.10
N LEU A 53 5.12 4.73 -0.34
CA LEU A 53 6.19 4.26 -1.22
C LEU A 53 5.58 3.92 -2.57
N TYR A 54 6.03 4.59 -3.62
CA TYR A 54 5.47 4.46 -4.95
C TYR A 54 6.45 3.79 -5.91
N LYS A 55 6.01 2.69 -6.53
CA LYS A 55 6.69 2.07 -7.67
C LYS A 55 5.98 2.50 -8.95
N ASP A 56 6.69 3.22 -9.79
CA ASP A 56 6.20 3.65 -11.10
C ASP A 56 6.47 2.56 -12.16
N ASN A 57 5.40 2.00 -12.72
CA ASN A 57 5.48 1.09 -13.87
C ASN A 57 5.09 1.80 -15.19
N GLY A 58 5.23 3.15 -15.26
CA GLY A 58 5.04 3.93 -16.49
C GLY A 58 3.60 4.32 -16.77
N ILE A 59 2.65 4.01 -15.90
CA ILE A 59 1.23 4.36 -16.09
C ILE A 59 1.04 5.84 -15.75
N ARG A 60 0.52 6.61 -16.71
CA ARG A 60 0.39 8.08 -16.60
C ARG A 60 -0.99 8.53 -16.11
N ARG A 61 -2.00 7.71 -16.26
CA ARG A 61 -3.36 7.99 -15.83
C ARG A 61 -3.95 6.73 -15.20
N PHE A 62 -4.59 6.89 -14.07
CA PHE A 62 -5.28 5.79 -13.41
C PHE A 62 -6.76 5.83 -13.78
N GLU A 63 -7.27 4.75 -14.35
CA GLU A 63 -8.68 4.52 -14.63
C GLU A 63 -9.27 3.43 -13.74
N LYS A 64 -8.41 2.47 -13.34
CA LYS A 64 -8.77 1.34 -12.49
C LYS A 64 -7.77 1.21 -11.34
N VAL A 65 -8.26 1.39 -10.13
CA VAL A 65 -7.45 1.29 -8.92
C VAL A 65 -7.94 0.11 -8.08
N VAL A 66 -7.02 -0.73 -7.60
CA VAL A 66 -7.35 -1.79 -6.66
C VAL A 66 -6.67 -1.54 -5.32
N LEU A 67 -7.45 -1.60 -4.25
CA LEU A 67 -6.96 -1.57 -2.87
C LEU A 67 -7.10 -2.97 -2.25
N ALA A 68 -5.96 -3.63 -2.00
CA ALA A 68 -5.97 -4.92 -1.31
C ALA A 68 -6.04 -4.72 0.20
N LEU A 69 -7.16 -5.15 0.78
CA LEU A 69 -7.45 -5.04 2.20
C LEU A 69 -7.21 -6.37 2.92
N ARG A 70 -6.67 -6.29 4.13
CA ARG A 70 -6.64 -7.44 5.03
C ARG A 70 -7.90 -7.45 5.91
N PRO A 71 -8.57 -8.60 6.08
CA PRO A 71 -9.70 -8.70 7.00
C PRO A 71 -9.34 -8.26 8.42
N GLY A 72 -10.23 -7.49 9.05
CA GLY A 72 -10.15 -7.19 10.48
C GLY A 72 -9.30 -5.99 10.90
N ARG A 73 -8.89 -5.09 10.00
CA ARG A 73 -8.09 -3.90 10.35
C ARG A 73 -8.79 -2.58 10.06
N LYS A 74 -8.18 -1.47 10.57
CA LYS A 74 -8.58 -0.07 10.35
C LYS A 74 -8.51 0.30 8.86
N ASN A 75 -9.36 -0.34 8.06
CA ASN A 75 -9.34 -0.22 6.61
C ASN A 75 -9.84 1.14 6.12
N SER A 76 -10.64 1.87 6.92
CA SER A 76 -11.23 3.16 6.53
C SER A 76 -10.18 4.16 6.05
N ALA A 77 -9.09 4.34 6.78
CA ALA A 77 -8.07 5.31 6.40
C ALA A 77 -7.35 4.96 5.07
N PHE A 78 -7.19 3.67 4.77
CA PHE A 78 -6.67 3.23 3.47
C PHE A 78 -7.68 3.46 2.36
N VAL A 79 -8.97 3.20 2.63
CA VAL A 79 -10.07 3.47 1.69
C VAL A 79 -10.17 4.95 1.40
N ASP A 80 -10.08 5.82 2.41
CA ASP A 80 -10.10 7.28 2.23
C ASP A 80 -8.98 7.77 1.30
N VAL A 81 -7.77 7.22 1.43
CA VAL A 81 -6.66 7.57 0.53
C VAL A 81 -6.92 7.08 -0.88
N ALA A 82 -7.37 5.83 -1.05
CA ALA A 82 -7.67 5.26 -2.35
C ALA A 82 -8.83 5.99 -3.04
N ASP A 83 -9.89 6.32 -2.30
CA ASP A 83 -11.04 7.08 -2.79
C ASP A 83 -10.64 8.48 -3.26
N ASN A 84 -9.81 9.20 -2.49
CA ASN A 84 -9.30 10.50 -2.89
C ASN A 84 -8.47 10.44 -4.19
N ILE A 85 -7.65 9.39 -4.37
CA ILE A 85 -6.91 9.17 -5.62
C ILE A 85 -7.90 8.91 -6.76
N CYS A 86 -8.88 8.03 -6.56
CA CYS A 86 -9.89 7.73 -7.57
C CYS A 86 -10.72 8.96 -7.95
N CYS A 87 -11.15 9.76 -6.98
CA CYS A 87 -11.85 11.02 -7.25
C CYS A 87 -11.03 11.99 -8.08
N PHE A 88 -9.72 12.10 -7.79
CA PHE A 88 -8.83 13.00 -8.53
C PHE A 88 -8.67 12.61 -10.00
N TYR A 89 -8.55 11.29 -10.27
CA TYR A 89 -8.35 10.78 -11.64
C TYR A 89 -9.67 10.45 -12.36
N GLY A 90 -10.82 10.44 -11.67
CA GLY A 90 -12.08 9.89 -12.20
C GLY A 90 -12.01 8.37 -12.37
N ALA A 91 -11.23 7.69 -11.54
CA ALA A 91 -10.98 6.27 -11.62
C ALA A 91 -12.03 5.46 -10.84
N LYS A 92 -12.19 4.18 -11.23
CA LYS A 92 -12.97 3.19 -10.49
C LYS A 92 -12.12 2.56 -9.41
N LEU A 93 -12.66 2.43 -8.18
CA LEU A 93 -12.03 1.78 -7.04
C LEU A 93 -12.56 0.35 -6.86
N SER A 94 -11.67 -0.64 -6.82
CA SER A 94 -12.01 -2.01 -6.44
C SER A 94 -11.40 -2.34 -5.08
N LEU A 95 -12.23 -2.64 -4.07
CA LEU A 95 -11.76 -3.15 -2.78
C LEU A 95 -11.60 -4.66 -2.89
N LEU A 96 -10.34 -5.14 -2.82
CA LEU A 96 -10.00 -6.55 -2.94
C LEU A 96 -9.81 -7.17 -1.56
N ASN A 97 -10.61 -8.19 -1.26
CA ASN A 97 -10.43 -9.07 -0.11
C ASN A 97 -10.07 -10.48 -0.60
N ILE A 98 -8.93 -10.98 -0.15
CA ILE A 98 -8.55 -12.38 -0.38
C ILE A 98 -8.81 -13.14 0.91
N VAL A 99 -9.55 -14.21 0.80
CA VAL A 99 -9.92 -15.08 1.92
C VAL A 99 -9.45 -16.51 1.65
N PRO A 100 -9.12 -17.30 2.69
CA PRO A 100 -8.72 -18.69 2.50
C PRO A 100 -9.81 -19.51 1.78
N GLU A 101 -9.38 -20.49 1.00
CA GLU A 101 -10.29 -21.45 0.41
C GLU A 101 -11.10 -22.18 1.49
N GLY A 102 -12.39 -22.41 1.21
CA GLY A 102 -13.29 -23.07 2.16
C GLY A 102 -13.62 -22.25 3.42
N ILE A 103 -13.45 -20.94 3.40
CA ILE A 103 -13.87 -20.07 4.50
C ILE A 103 -15.35 -20.29 4.85
N LYS A 104 -15.67 -20.35 6.15
CA LYS A 104 -17.06 -20.49 6.61
C LYS A 104 -17.92 -19.32 6.09
N ASN A 105 -19.13 -19.66 5.63
CA ASN A 105 -20.08 -18.68 5.07
C ASN A 105 -20.35 -17.49 5.98
N ASP A 106 -20.49 -17.70 7.30
CA ASP A 106 -20.72 -16.63 8.26
C ASP A 106 -19.58 -15.60 8.27
N LYS A 107 -18.32 -16.09 8.23
CA LYS A 107 -17.15 -15.22 8.19
C LYS A 107 -17.06 -14.46 6.86
N LYS A 108 -17.38 -15.13 5.76
CA LYS A 108 -17.41 -14.52 4.43
C LYS A 108 -18.49 -13.45 4.33
N THR A 109 -19.68 -13.71 4.85
CA THR A 109 -20.79 -12.77 4.89
C THR A 109 -20.46 -11.56 5.75
N LYS A 110 -19.89 -11.77 6.95
CA LYS A 110 -19.45 -10.67 7.81
C LYS A 110 -18.41 -9.80 7.10
N LEU A 111 -17.39 -10.39 6.47
CA LEU A 111 -16.37 -9.65 5.73
C LEU A 111 -16.99 -8.80 4.60
N LYS A 112 -17.94 -9.37 3.83
CA LYS A 112 -18.63 -8.65 2.78
C LYS A 112 -19.41 -7.46 3.33
N ASN A 113 -20.13 -7.64 4.44
CA ASN A 113 -20.88 -6.57 5.07
C ASN A 113 -19.97 -5.44 5.58
N ASP A 114 -18.87 -5.81 6.28
CA ASP A 114 -17.89 -4.84 6.77
C ASP A 114 -17.24 -4.05 5.61
N SER A 115 -16.96 -4.71 4.48
CA SER A 115 -16.39 -4.07 3.30
C SER A 115 -17.40 -3.22 2.53
N ASN A 116 -18.66 -3.63 2.46
CA ASN A 116 -19.71 -2.83 1.84
C ASN A 116 -19.94 -1.51 2.59
N LEU A 117 -19.90 -1.53 3.92
CA LEU A 117 -19.95 -0.30 4.72
C LEU A 117 -18.83 0.68 4.40
N LEU A 118 -17.64 0.16 4.03
CA LEU A 118 -16.54 1.03 3.59
C LEU A 118 -16.83 1.63 2.21
N ILE A 119 -17.39 0.85 1.29
CA ILE A 119 -17.78 1.32 -0.05
C ILE A 119 -18.86 2.38 -0.01
N GLU A 120 -19.87 2.22 0.83
CA GLU A 120 -20.98 3.19 0.98
C GLU A 120 -20.48 4.60 1.36
N ASN A 121 -19.32 4.70 1.99
CA ASN A 121 -18.73 5.98 2.38
C ASN A 121 -17.77 6.56 1.32
N THR A 122 -17.53 5.87 0.20
CA THR A 122 -16.68 6.39 -0.89
C THR A 122 -17.45 7.36 -1.78
N LYS A 123 -16.72 8.30 -2.39
CA LYS A 123 -17.24 9.28 -3.35
C LYS A 123 -17.02 8.84 -4.79
N SER A 124 -15.98 8.03 -5.03
CA SER A 124 -15.69 7.45 -6.32
C SER A 124 -16.60 6.26 -6.62
N GLN A 125 -16.69 5.88 -7.89
CA GLN A 125 -17.34 4.62 -8.25
C GLN A 125 -16.54 3.45 -7.66
N SER A 126 -17.15 2.71 -6.72
CA SER A 126 -16.47 1.66 -5.97
C SER A 126 -17.20 0.32 -6.05
N GLU A 127 -16.44 -0.77 -5.99
CA GLU A 127 -16.96 -2.13 -5.96
C GLU A 127 -16.15 -3.01 -5.00
N LEU A 128 -16.77 -4.10 -4.51
CA LEU A 128 -16.12 -5.13 -3.72
C LEU A 128 -15.77 -6.35 -4.58
N VAL A 129 -14.51 -6.77 -4.51
CA VAL A 129 -14.02 -8.00 -5.12
C VAL A 129 -13.57 -8.94 -4.00
N VAL A 130 -14.20 -10.11 -3.88
CA VAL A 130 -13.81 -11.14 -2.91
C VAL A 130 -13.33 -12.37 -3.66
N VAL A 131 -12.10 -12.77 -3.41
CA VAL A 131 -11.46 -13.93 -4.04
C VAL A 131 -11.09 -14.96 -2.97
N GLU A 132 -11.42 -16.22 -3.19
CA GLU A 132 -10.96 -17.33 -2.36
C GLU A 132 -9.62 -17.82 -2.91
N SER A 133 -8.58 -17.77 -2.09
CA SER A 133 -7.25 -18.27 -2.45
C SER A 133 -6.37 -18.40 -1.22
N ASP A 134 -5.59 -19.47 -1.16
CA ASP A 134 -4.56 -19.68 -0.16
C ASP A 134 -3.22 -19.04 -0.57
N ASP A 135 -3.05 -18.64 -1.83
CA ASP A 135 -1.89 -17.88 -2.32
C ASP A 135 -2.26 -16.42 -2.64
N ALA A 136 -2.27 -15.60 -1.60
CA ALA A 136 -2.55 -14.17 -1.74
C ALA A 136 -1.53 -13.43 -2.62
N LEU A 137 -0.26 -13.90 -2.68
CA LEU A 137 0.76 -13.26 -3.49
C LEU A 137 0.47 -13.46 -4.97
N GLN A 138 0.26 -14.71 -5.39
CA GLN A 138 -0.06 -15.02 -6.78
C GLN A 138 -1.37 -14.34 -7.19
N THR A 139 -2.41 -14.42 -6.36
CA THR A 139 -3.71 -13.80 -6.62
C THR A 139 -3.60 -12.29 -6.84
N ILE A 140 -2.86 -11.56 -5.99
CA ILE A 140 -2.67 -10.11 -6.15
C ILE A 140 -1.86 -9.82 -7.42
N THR A 141 -0.83 -10.62 -7.70
CA THR A 141 -0.02 -10.47 -8.92
C THR A 141 -0.89 -10.58 -10.17
N ASP A 142 -1.70 -11.64 -10.26
CA ASP A 142 -2.57 -11.90 -11.43
C ASP A 142 -3.63 -10.80 -11.58
N ILE A 143 -4.27 -10.41 -10.48
CA ILE A 143 -5.27 -9.35 -10.48
C ILE A 143 -4.67 -8.00 -10.89
N SER A 144 -3.44 -7.70 -10.45
CA SER A 144 -2.76 -6.43 -10.73
C SER A 144 -2.63 -6.14 -12.22
N ALA A 145 -2.61 -7.18 -13.07
CA ALA A 145 -2.54 -7.02 -14.52
C ALA A 145 -3.77 -6.34 -15.15
N ASN A 146 -4.90 -6.30 -14.43
CA ASN A 146 -6.15 -5.68 -14.91
C ASN A 146 -6.37 -4.26 -14.38
N PHE A 147 -5.40 -3.72 -13.63
CA PHE A 147 -5.48 -2.42 -12.97
C PHE A 147 -4.31 -1.53 -13.33
N ASP A 148 -4.45 -0.24 -13.07
CA ASP A 148 -3.42 0.77 -13.31
C ASP A 148 -2.62 1.05 -12.04
N LEU A 149 -3.28 0.95 -10.88
CA LEU A 149 -2.67 1.18 -9.57
C LEU A 149 -3.14 0.12 -8.57
N LEU A 150 -2.17 -0.54 -7.94
CA LEU A 150 -2.37 -1.40 -6.78
C LEU A 150 -1.98 -0.64 -5.51
N ILE A 151 -2.91 -0.51 -4.59
CA ILE A 151 -2.67 0.07 -3.26
C ILE A 151 -2.59 -1.04 -2.23
N LEU A 152 -1.52 -1.03 -1.43
CA LEU A 152 -1.25 -2.01 -0.38
C LEU A 152 -1.00 -1.31 0.94
N GLY A 153 -1.65 -1.75 2.01
CA GLY A 153 -1.28 -1.36 3.37
C GLY A 153 -0.02 -2.09 3.85
N THR A 154 0.79 -1.43 4.69
CA THR A 154 1.90 -2.10 5.38
C THR A 154 1.38 -2.91 6.57
N PRO A 155 1.97 -4.08 6.87
CA PRO A 155 1.65 -4.85 8.07
C PRO A 155 2.03 -4.08 9.35
N GLU A 156 1.20 -4.11 10.40
CA GLU A 156 1.44 -3.39 11.66
C GLU A 156 2.50 -4.00 12.58
N LYS A 157 2.97 -5.22 12.31
CA LYS A 157 3.97 -5.88 13.17
C LYS A 157 5.38 -5.47 12.78
N ASP A 158 6.27 -5.39 13.79
CA ASP A 158 7.69 -5.02 13.68
C ASP A 158 8.48 -5.75 12.58
N ASN A 159 7.95 -6.85 12.08
CA ASN A 159 8.55 -7.66 11.01
C ASN A 159 8.38 -7.10 9.59
N TRP A 160 7.57 -6.06 9.35
CA TRP A 160 7.44 -5.53 8.00
C TRP A 160 8.72 -4.82 7.52
N LEU A 161 9.44 -4.20 8.45
CA LEU A 161 10.78 -3.69 8.19
C LEU A 161 11.74 -4.83 7.81
N SER A 162 11.62 -5.99 8.44
CA SER A 162 12.43 -7.16 8.08
C SER A 162 12.05 -7.68 6.69
N VAL A 163 10.78 -7.69 6.32
CA VAL A 163 10.33 -8.08 4.98
C VAL A 163 10.85 -7.11 3.91
N LEU A 164 10.89 -5.81 4.22
CA LEU A 164 11.43 -4.80 3.30
C LEU A 164 12.96 -4.73 3.33
N PHE A 165 13.62 -5.12 4.43
CA PHE A 165 15.02 -4.79 4.68
C PHE A 165 15.95 -5.95 5.04
N SER A 166 15.45 -7.14 5.43
CA SER A 166 16.28 -8.30 5.73
C SER A 166 16.51 -9.23 4.53
N GLY A 167 17.16 -8.74 3.50
CA GLY A 167 17.35 -9.46 2.23
C GLY A 167 16.07 -9.45 1.39
N GLY A 168 15.10 -8.65 1.82
CA GLY A 168 13.74 -8.70 1.39
C GLY A 168 13.46 -7.87 0.17
N LYS A 169 12.92 -8.57 -0.74
CA LYS A 169 12.18 -8.03 -1.86
C LYS A 169 10.72 -8.02 -1.43
N ASP A 170 10.03 -6.88 -1.48
CA ASP A 170 8.58 -6.90 -1.38
C ASP A 170 8.02 -7.57 -2.64
N LYS A 171 7.73 -8.87 -2.53
CA LYS A 171 7.27 -9.68 -3.65
C LYS A 171 5.98 -9.13 -4.28
N PHE A 172 5.08 -8.55 -3.47
CA PHE A 172 3.86 -7.92 -3.99
C PHE A 172 4.20 -6.75 -4.91
N VAL A 173 5.13 -5.89 -4.47
CA VAL A 173 5.56 -4.74 -5.27
C VAL A 173 6.35 -5.18 -6.50
N GLN A 174 7.22 -6.20 -6.36
CA GLN A 174 8.07 -6.63 -7.47
C GLN A 174 7.31 -7.36 -8.56
N ASN A 175 6.36 -8.21 -8.18
CA ASN A 175 5.63 -9.06 -9.13
C ASN A 175 4.43 -8.35 -9.75
N SER A 176 3.95 -7.24 -9.16
CA SER A 176 2.83 -6.50 -9.73
C SER A 176 3.18 -5.87 -11.08
N VAL A 177 2.26 -6.00 -12.03
CA VAL A 177 2.37 -5.47 -13.39
C VAL A 177 2.06 -3.98 -13.43
N CYS A 178 1.05 -3.53 -12.66
CA CYS A 178 0.68 -2.12 -12.56
C CYS A 178 1.59 -1.33 -11.61
N SER A 179 1.43 -0.01 -11.58
CA SER A 179 2.06 0.85 -10.58
C SER A 179 1.59 0.45 -9.17
N VAL A 180 2.45 0.59 -8.16
CA VAL A 180 2.13 0.17 -6.80
C VAL A 180 2.35 1.31 -5.81
N LEU A 181 1.37 1.52 -4.95
CA LEU A 181 1.43 2.44 -3.82
C LEU A 181 1.36 1.67 -2.50
N ARG A 182 2.46 1.66 -1.76
CA ARG A 182 2.54 1.03 -0.44
C ARG A 182 2.32 2.09 0.63
N LEU A 183 1.27 1.95 1.43
CA LEU A 183 0.87 2.92 2.43
C LEU A 183 1.20 2.46 3.85
N THR A 184 1.71 3.38 4.66
CA THR A 184 1.81 3.27 6.12
C THR A 184 1.10 4.48 6.71
N ILE A 185 0.01 4.27 7.43
CA ILE A 185 -0.77 5.34 8.06
C ILE A 185 -0.44 5.37 9.55
N LYS A 186 -0.02 6.55 10.04
CA LYS A 186 0.28 6.82 11.44
C LYS A 186 -0.84 7.61 12.09
#